data_1a85d73194165d38bf86edb0ab4a8ecd
#
_entry.id   1a85d73194165d38bf86edb0ab4a8ecd
#
_cell.length_a   1.000
_cell.length_b   1.000
_cell.length_c   1.000
_cell.angle_alpha   90.00
_cell.angle_beta   90.00
_cell.angle_gamma   90.00
#
_symmetry.space_group_name_H-M   'P 1'
#
loop_
_entity.id
_entity.type
_entity.pdbx_description
1 polymer ?
#
loop_
_entity_poly.entity_id
_entity_poly.type
_entity_poly.pdbx_seq_one_letter_code
_entity_poly.pdbx_strand_id
1 'polypeptide(L)'
;GIGKIKSVVAELCFNTSQTGYQETLTDPSYAKQIINFTFPHIGIVGTNNEDLESNEIFAEGCIINQPIDNYSNWRAQKNLDDFLIYHNTPGITGIDTRYLTKKLSKEGAKKVALINFGENKKKLENIKESLKMWGGLENLDLATIVSTKNH
;
A
#
# COMPACT_ATOMS: atom_id res chain seq x y z
N GLY A 1 5.32 5.30 10.74
CA GLY A 1 5.33 4.35 9.62
C GLY A 1 5.07 2.94 10.10
N ILE A 2 4.65 2.08 9.20
CA ILE A 2 4.47 0.63 9.38
C ILE A 2 5.09 -0.09 8.19
N GLY A 3 5.27 -1.41 8.31
CA GLY A 3 5.83 -2.23 7.26
C GLY A 3 7.33 -1.98 7.04
N LYS A 4 7.80 -2.27 5.85
CA LYS A 4 9.20 -2.15 5.51
C LYS A 4 9.67 -0.71 5.42
N ILE A 5 10.81 -0.41 6.02
CA ILE A 5 11.50 0.90 5.89
C ILE A 5 12.04 1.03 4.45
N LYS A 6 11.23 1.66 3.59
CA LYS A 6 11.48 1.75 2.15
C LYS A 6 10.74 2.98 1.60
N SER A 7 11.33 3.67 0.63
CA SER A 7 10.65 4.73 -0.12
C SER A 7 10.20 4.20 -1.48
N VAL A 8 8.99 4.57 -1.90
CA VAL A 8 8.39 4.13 -3.16
C VAL A 8 7.67 5.28 -3.86
N VAL A 9 7.61 5.21 -5.19
CA VAL A 9 6.82 6.11 -6.05
C VAL A 9 5.75 5.28 -6.75
N ALA A 10 4.50 5.73 -6.68
CA ALA A 10 3.37 5.02 -7.29
C ALA A 10 2.16 5.93 -7.46
N GLU A 11 1.09 5.41 -8.04
CA GLU A 11 -0.20 6.09 -8.09
C GLU A 11 -0.97 5.86 -6.79
N LEU A 12 -1.52 6.93 -6.25
CA LEU A 12 -2.36 6.86 -5.07
C LEU A 12 -3.81 6.63 -5.46
N CYS A 13 -4.35 5.51 -5.04
CA CYS A 13 -5.77 5.18 -5.11
C CYS A 13 -6.39 5.09 -3.71
N PHE A 14 -7.68 4.84 -3.62
CA PHE A 14 -8.35 4.60 -2.33
C PHE A 14 -9.27 3.38 -2.39
N ASN A 15 -9.45 2.76 -1.24
CA ASN A 15 -10.39 1.67 -1.02
C ASN A 15 -11.30 2.03 0.16
N THR A 16 -12.62 1.83 0.01
CA THR A 16 -13.63 2.16 1.02
C THR A 16 -14.16 0.95 1.77
N SER A 17 -13.69 -0.24 1.45
CA SER A 17 -14.09 -1.49 2.10
C SER A 17 -13.73 -1.48 3.59
N GLN A 18 -14.58 -2.06 4.41
CA GLN A 18 -14.37 -2.19 5.86
C GLN A 18 -13.50 -3.40 6.19
N THR A 19 -13.51 -4.40 5.33
CA THR A 19 -12.80 -5.68 5.45
C THR A 19 -12.08 -6.00 4.14
N GLY A 20 -11.33 -7.10 4.10
CA GLY A 20 -10.69 -7.55 2.86
C GLY A 20 -9.44 -6.73 2.48
N TYR A 21 -8.79 -6.08 3.46
CA TYR A 21 -7.57 -5.32 3.18
C TYR A 21 -6.39 -6.21 2.78
N GLN A 22 -6.35 -7.43 3.26
CA GLN A 22 -5.30 -8.39 2.91
C GLN A 22 -5.45 -8.86 1.46
N GLU A 23 -6.67 -9.21 1.05
CA GLU A 23 -7.03 -9.52 -0.33
C GLU A 23 -6.72 -8.32 -1.25
N THR A 24 -7.12 -7.11 -0.84
CA THR A 24 -6.85 -5.89 -1.61
C THR A 24 -5.35 -5.64 -1.82
N LEU A 25 -4.51 -5.85 -0.79
CA LEU A 25 -3.06 -5.68 -0.89
C LEU A 25 -2.41 -6.71 -1.82
N THR A 26 -2.95 -7.92 -1.85
CA THR A 26 -2.43 -9.04 -2.64
C THR A 26 -3.09 -9.17 -4.02
N ASP A 27 -4.09 -8.34 -4.34
CA ASP A 27 -4.74 -8.32 -5.65
C ASP A 27 -3.81 -7.68 -6.70
N PRO A 28 -3.48 -8.41 -7.79
CA PRO A 28 -2.68 -7.89 -8.90
C PRO A 28 -3.21 -6.61 -9.53
N SER A 29 -4.51 -6.33 -9.42
CA SER A 29 -5.13 -5.10 -9.93
C SER A 29 -4.57 -3.82 -9.29
N TYR A 30 -3.96 -3.93 -8.10
CA TYR A 30 -3.33 -2.81 -7.41
C TYR A 30 -1.83 -2.69 -7.65
N ALA A 31 -1.29 -3.39 -8.64
CA ALA A 31 0.11 -3.26 -9.01
C ALA A 31 0.48 -1.81 -9.33
N LYS A 32 1.64 -1.37 -8.83
CA LYS A 32 2.13 0.02 -8.96
C LYS A 32 1.24 1.09 -8.33
N GLN A 33 0.40 0.72 -7.36
CA GLN A 33 -0.45 1.64 -6.62
C GLN A 33 -0.10 1.64 -5.12
N ILE A 34 -0.30 2.80 -4.49
CA ILE A 34 -0.37 2.95 -3.04
C ILE A 34 -1.84 3.08 -2.67
N ILE A 35 -2.30 2.24 -1.74
CA ILE A 35 -3.71 2.15 -1.39
C ILE A 35 -3.98 2.97 -0.14
N ASN A 36 -4.82 4.00 -0.23
CA ASN A 36 -5.38 4.69 0.92
C ASN A 36 -6.63 3.96 1.40
N PHE A 37 -6.55 3.29 2.52
CA PHE A 37 -7.70 2.64 3.15
C PHE A 37 -8.51 3.66 3.93
N THR A 38 -9.73 3.91 3.47
CA THR A 38 -10.62 4.93 4.06
C THR A 38 -11.14 4.52 5.44
N PHE A 39 -11.39 3.23 5.66
CA PHE A 39 -11.89 2.71 6.93
C PHE A 39 -10.84 2.82 8.03
N PRO A 40 -11.19 3.35 9.24
CA PRO A 40 -10.19 3.70 10.25
C PRO A 40 -9.54 2.50 10.95
N HIS A 41 -10.19 1.34 10.97
CA HIS A 41 -9.76 0.16 11.73
C HIS A 41 -9.12 -0.93 10.86
N ILE A 42 -8.42 -0.55 9.83
CA ILE A 42 -7.64 -1.48 8.99
C ILE A 42 -6.55 -2.15 9.83
N GLY A 43 -6.46 -3.46 9.76
CA GLY A 43 -5.51 -4.26 10.53
C GLY A 43 -6.08 -4.89 11.82
N ILE A 44 -7.26 -4.46 12.28
CA ILE A 44 -7.85 -4.93 13.55
C ILE A 44 -8.12 -6.44 13.59
N VAL A 45 -8.38 -7.06 12.47
CA VAL A 45 -8.61 -8.52 12.37
C VAL A 45 -7.33 -9.31 12.11
N GLY A 46 -6.16 -8.64 12.03
CA GLY A 46 -4.89 -9.27 11.72
C GLY A 46 -4.81 -9.81 10.29
N THR A 47 -3.87 -10.71 10.05
CA THR A 47 -3.65 -11.36 8.75
C THR A 47 -3.51 -12.88 8.92
N ASN A 48 -3.84 -13.62 7.86
CA ASN A 48 -3.74 -15.09 7.81
C ASN A 48 -3.31 -15.53 6.40
N ASN A 49 -3.11 -16.82 6.20
CA ASN A 49 -2.67 -17.40 4.93
C ASN A 49 -3.81 -17.79 3.98
N GLU A 50 -5.07 -17.59 4.37
CA GLU A 50 -6.24 -18.00 3.59
C GLU A 50 -6.86 -16.83 2.82
N ASP A 51 -6.83 -15.62 3.41
CA ASP A 51 -7.49 -14.43 2.86
C ASP A 51 -6.51 -13.68 1.91
N LEU A 52 -6.02 -14.37 0.88
CA LEU A 52 -5.05 -13.86 -0.10
C LEU A 52 -5.58 -14.05 -1.52
N GLU A 53 -5.50 -13.04 -2.37
CA GLU A 53 -5.72 -13.17 -3.81
C GLU A 53 -4.48 -13.75 -4.52
N SER A 54 -3.29 -13.51 -3.94
CA SER A 54 -2.04 -14.08 -4.40
C SER A 54 -1.03 -14.23 -3.26
N ASN A 55 0.05 -14.98 -3.49
CA ASN A 55 1.12 -15.22 -2.52
C ASN A 55 2.00 -14.00 -2.24
N GLU A 56 1.83 -12.90 -2.97
CA GLU A 56 2.63 -11.68 -2.87
C GLU A 56 1.73 -10.45 -2.73
N ILE A 57 2.23 -9.40 -2.08
CA ILE A 57 1.60 -8.08 -2.13
C ILE A 57 2.00 -7.42 -3.46
N PHE A 58 1.00 -7.05 -4.27
CA PHE A 58 1.19 -6.30 -5.51
C PHE A 58 1.15 -4.79 -5.30
N ALA A 59 0.47 -4.31 -4.27
CA ALA A 59 0.48 -2.90 -3.92
C ALA A 59 1.90 -2.43 -3.55
N GLU A 60 2.29 -1.24 -3.99
CA GLU A 60 3.60 -0.64 -3.65
C GLU A 60 3.64 -0.11 -2.20
N GLY A 61 2.49 0.07 -1.57
CA GLY A 61 2.37 0.52 -0.20
C GLY A 61 0.95 0.79 0.23
N CYS A 62 0.76 1.13 1.50
CA CYS A 62 -0.55 1.48 2.02
C CYS A 62 -0.53 2.68 2.97
N ILE A 63 -1.69 3.33 3.07
CA ILE A 63 -1.96 4.42 4.02
C ILE A 63 -3.14 4.00 4.87
N ILE A 64 -2.96 4.01 6.19
CA ILE A 64 -4.02 3.72 7.16
C ILE A 64 -4.17 4.83 8.18
N ASN A 65 -5.36 4.95 8.77
CA ASN A 65 -5.66 6.03 9.70
C ASN A 65 -4.85 5.94 10.99
N GLN A 66 -4.83 4.78 11.62
CA GLN A 66 -4.14 4.58 12.90
C GLN A 66 -3.43 3.24 12.94
N PRO A 67 -2.32 3.13 13.70
CA PRO A 67 -1.66 1.84 13.91
C PRO A 67 -2.58 0.90 14.69
N ILE A 68 -2.46 -0.39 14.42
CA ILE A 68 -3.15 -1.45 15.14
C ILE A 68 -2.08 -2.34 15.77
N ASP A 69 -1.89 -2.19 17.07
CA ASP A 69 -0.87 -2.93 17.82
C ASP A 69 -1.33 -4.36 18.17
N ASN A 70 -2.65 -4.54 18.35
CA ASN A 70 -3.22 -5.83 18.70
C ASN A 70 -4.38 -6.16 17.76
N TYR A 71 -4.37 -7.36 17.22
CA TYR A 71 -5.51 -7.88 16.46
C TYR A 71 -6.44 -8.70 17.38
N SER A 72 -7.74 -8.71 17.02
CA SER A 72 -8.80 -9.34 17.82
C SER A 72 -9.58 -10.42 17.06
N ASN A 73 -8.90 -11.19 16.23
CA ASN A 73 -9.51 -12.28 15.48
C ASN A 73 -8.78 -13.61 15.74
N TRP A 74 -9.53 -14.66 16.07
CA TRP A 74 -8.98 -16.00 16.33
C TRP A 74 -8.29 -16.64 15.12
N ARG A 75 -8.64 -16.23 13.89
CA ARG A 75 -8.00 -16.69 12.64
C ARG A 75 -6.67 -16.00 12.35
N ALA A 76 -6.38 -14.91 13.04
CA ALA A 76 -5.18 -14.12 12.78
C ALA A 76 -3.92 -14.88 13.20
N GLN A 77 -2.93 -14.85 12.33
CA GLN A 77 -1.60 -15.44 12.56
C GLN A 77 -0.54 -14.37 12.79
N LYS A 78 -0.73 -13.18 12.21
CA LYS A 78 0.19 -12.04 12.31
C LYS A 78 -0.61 -10.73 12.39
N ASN A 79 0.02 -9.68 12.88
CA ASN A 79 -0.49 -8.32 12.71
C ASN A 79 -0.19 -7.80 11.30
N LEU A 80 -0.82 -6.69 10.93
CA LEU A 80 -0.63 -6.08 9.61
C LEU A 80 0.80 -5.58 9.40
N ASP A 81 1.46 -5.07 10.43
CA ASP A 81 2.85 -4.57 10.33
C ASP A 81 3.82 -5.70 9.96
N ASP A 82 3.77 -6.83 10.66
CA ASP A 82 4.58 -8.01 10.36
C ASP A 82 4.30 -8.58 8.96
N PHE A 83 3.04 -8.55 8.54
CA PHE A 83 2.65 -8.98 7.19
C PHE A 83 3.28 -8.08 6.12
N LEU A 84 3.22 -6.76 6.28
CA LEU A 84 3.83 -5.80 5.39
C LEU A 84 5.37 -5.93 5.36
N ILE A 85 6.00 -6.14 6.52
CA ILE A 85 7.45 -6.38 6.62
C ILE A 85 7.86 -7.64 5.85
N TYR A 86 7.13 -8.73 6.04
CA TYR A 86 7.39 -10.00 5.37
C TYR A 86 7.33 -9.86 3.84
N HIS A 87 6.37 -9.12 3.32
CA HIS A 87 6.21 -8.86 1.89
C HIS A 87 7.01 -7.64 1.38
N ASN A 88 7.93 -7.10 2.18
CA ASN A 88 8.78 -5.95 1.80
C ASN A 88 7.99 -4.70 1.34
N THR A 89 6.83 -4.46 1.93
CA THR A 89 5.91 -3.39 1.57
C THR A 89 5.91 -2.29 2.64
N PRO A 90 6.07 -0.99 2.27
CA PRO A 90 5.99 0.12 3.20
C PRO A 90 4.56 0.56 3.46
N GLY A 91 4.33 1.17 4.61
CA GLY A 91 3.06 1.81 4.93
C GLY A 91 3.23 3.04 5.83
N ILE A 92 2.19 3.84 5.88
CA ILE A 92 2.12 5.00 6.76
C ILE A 92 0.83 5.01 7.56
N THR A 93 0.91 5.41 8.84
CA THR A 93 -0.23 5.57 9.76
C THR A 93 -0.34 7.01 10.22
N GLY A 94 -1.45 7.34 10.88
CA GLY A 94 -1.66 8.68 11.44
C GLY A 94 -2.10 9.71 10.39
N ILE A 95 -2.64 9.27 9.28
CA ILE A 95 -3.16 10.11 8.20
C ILE A 95 -4.68 10.16 8.28
N ASP A 96 -5.28 11.33 8.06
CA ASP A 96 -6.74 11.45 7.83
C ASP A 96 -7.10 10.83 6.47
N THR A 97 -7.32 9.53 6.48
CA THR A 97 -7.61 8.74 5.28
C THR A 97 -8.95 9.11 4.65
N ARG A 98 -9.92 9.58 5.44
CA ARG A 98 -11.22 10.08 4.94
C ARG A 98 -11.07 11.37 4.16
N TYR A 99 -10.30 12.31 4.68
CA TYR A 99 -10.00 13.56 3.98
C TYR A 99 -9.28 13.26 2.65
N LEU A 100 -8.27 12.37 2.70
CA LEU A 100 -7.53 11.97 1.53
C LEU A 100 -8.41 11.30 0.47
N THR A 101 -9.32 10.42 0.87
CA THR A 101 -10.32 9.81 -0.02
C THR A 101 -11.21 10.86 -0.68
N LYS A 102 -11.74 11.82 0.09
CA LYS A 102 -12.56 12.90 -0.47
C LYS A 102 -11.80 13.74 -1.51
N LYS A 103 -10.53 13.99 -1.26
CA LYS A 103 -9.66 14.71 -2.19
C LYS A 103 -9.44 13.91 -3.47
N LEU A 104 -9.07 12.64 -3.37
CA LEU A 104 -8.86 11.76 -4.52
C LEU A 104 -10.15 11.55 -5.34
N SER A 105 -11.30 11.44 -4.68
CA SER A 105 -12.60 11.31 -5.36
C SER A 105 -12.95 12.54 -6.22
N LYS A 106 -12.49 13.73 -5.82
CA LYS A 106 -12.74 14.98 -6.57
C LYS A 106 -11.69 15.25 -7.65
N GLU A 107 -10.44 14.94 -7.36
CA GLU A 107 -9.30 15.36 -8.18
C GLU A 107 -8.72 14.23 -9.03
N GLY A 108 -9.20 12.99 -8.84
CA GLY A 108 -8.65 11.79 -9.46
C GLY A 108 -7.40 11.26 -8.75
N ALA A 109 -6.90 10.13 -9.24
CA ALA A 109 -5.67 9.52 -8.75
C ALA A 109 -4.47 10.46 -8.90
N LYS A 110 -3.52 10.34 -7.97
CA LYS A 110 -2.33 11.22 -7.91
C LYS A 110 -1.05 10.41 -7.88
N LYS A 111 -0.04 10.90 -8.56
CA LYS A 111 1.33 10.40 -8.43
C LYS A 111 1.89 10.84 -7.08
N VAL A 112 2.34 9.90 -6.27
CA VAL A 112 2.84 10.17 -4.93
C VAL A 112 4.12 9.38 -4.63
N ALA A 113 4.85 9.83 -3.62
CA ALA A 113 5.95 9.11 -3.03
C ALA A 113 5.69 8.89 -1.54
N LEU A 114 5.81 7.67 -1.06
CA LEU A 114 6.03 7.39 0.36
C LEU A 114 7.52 7.50 0.62
N ILE A 115 7.91 8.36 1.55
CA ILE A 115 9.31 8.67 1.83
C ILE A 115 9.63 8.30 3.27
N ASN A 116 10.71 7.54 3.45
CA ASN A 116 11.29 7.31 4.75
C ASN A 116 12.26 8.44 5.11
N PHE A 117 11.96 9.19 6.17
CA PHE A 117 12.79 10.32 6.63
C PHE A 117 14.18 9.94 7.16
N GLY A 118 14.47 8.66 7.38
CA GLY A 118 15.82 8.18 7.72
C GLY A 118 16.79 8.18 6.52
N GLU A 119 16.32 8.51 5.33
CA GLU A 119 17.14 8.58 4.12
C GLU A 119 17.88 9.91 3.99
N ASN A 120 19.07 9.88 3.40
CA ASN A 120 19.87 11.08 3.21
C ASN A 120 19.27 12.02 2.14
N LYS A 121 19.69 13.32 2.16
CA LYS A 121 19.19 14.35 1.24
C LYS A 121 19.28 13.94 -0.24
N LYS A 122 20.40 13.33 -0.64
CA LYS A 122 20.62 12.91 -2.02
C LYS A 122 19.58 11.87 -2.47
N LYS A 123 19.21 10.94 -1.60
CA LYS A 123 18.19 9.94 -1.88
C LYS A 123 16.79 10.56 -1.98
N LEU A 124 16.50 11.57 -1.16
CA LEU A 124 15.26 12.36 -1.26
C LEU A 124 15.14 13.12 -2.58
N GLU A 125 16.22 13.71 -3.06
CA GLU A 125 16.26 14.39 -4.37
C GLU A 125 16.01 13.38 -5.50
N ASN A 126 16.65 12.23 -5.49
CA ASN A 126 16.44 11.17 -6.47
C ASN A 126 14.97 10.68 -6.50
N ILE A 127 14.33 10.56 -5.31
CA ILE A 127 12.91 10.16 -5.22
C ILE A 127 12.01 11.25 -5.83
N LYS A 128 12.30 12.53 -5.56
CA LYS A 128 11.56 13.65 -6.16
C LYS A 128 11.70 13.69 -7.68
N GLU A 129 12.88 13.41 -8.20
CA GLU A 129 13.12 13.29 -9.64
C GLU A 129 12.36 12.11 -10.22
N SER A 130 12.44 10.94 -9.57
CA SER A 130 11.67 9.75 -9.96
C SER A 130 10.17 10.03 -10.00
N LEU A 131 9.63 10.77 -9.02
CA LEU A 131 8.22 11.16 -8.99
C LEU A 131 7.85 12.08 -10.17
N LYS A 132 8.74 13.00 -10.54
CA LYS A 132 8.53 13.89 -11.70
C LYS A 132 8.56 13.12 -13.03
N MET A 133 9.49 12.17 -13.15
CA MET A 133 9.70 11.37 -14.37
C MET A 133 8.69 10.24 -14.53
N TRP A 134 8.04 9.81 -13.44
CA TRP A 134 7.10 8.69 -13.48
C TRP A 134 5.88 9.02 -14.33
N GLY A 135 5.67 8.25 -15.39
CA GLY A 135 4.62 8.48 -16.40
C GLY A 135 3.19 8.20 -15.91
N GLY A 136 3.01 7.56 -14.76
CA GLY A 136 1.71 7.04 -14.29
C GLY A 136 1.44 5.63 -14.82
N LEU A 137 0.24 5.13 -14.58
CA LEU A 137 -0.16 3.78 -15.00
C LEU A 137 -0.50 3.68 -16.49
N GLU A 138 -0.89 4.79 -17.13
CA GLU A 138 -1.42 4.81 -18.52
C GLU A 138 -0.48 4.20 -19.56
N ASN A 139 0.82 4.18 -19.32
CA ASN A 139 1.83 3.66 -20.25
C ASN A 139 2.55 2.41 -19.72
N LEU A 140 2.05 1.79 -18.66
CA LEU A 140 2.64 0.58 -18.09
C LEU A 140 1.90 -0.67 -18.59
N ASP A 141 2.66 -1.65 -19.08
CA ASP A 141 2.13 -2.98 -19.33
C ASP A 141 1.99 -3.74 -18.00
N LEU A 142 0.89 -3.48 -17.31
CA LEU A 142 0.59 -4.11 -16.03
C LEU A 142 0.38 -5.63 -16.19
N ALA A 143 -0.11 -6.10 -17.33
CA ALA A 143 -0.32 -7.51 -17.59
C ALA A 143 1.00 -8.29 -17.51
N THR A 144 2.07 -7.75 -18.08
CA THR A 144 3.42 -8.36 -17.97
C THR A 144 3.96 -8.30 -16.54
N ILE A 145 3.66 -7.25 -15.78
CA ILE A 145 4.14 -7.09 -14.39
C ILE A 145 3.51 -8.12 -13.46
N VAL A 146 2.22 -8.42 -13.65
CA VAL A 146 1.44 -9.30 -12.75
C VAL A 146 1.32 -10.74 -13.27
N SER A 147 1.73 -11.01 -14.50
CA SER A 147 1.69 -12.37 -15.03
C SER A 147 2.67 -13.29 -14.28
N THR A 148 2.21 -14.49 -13.94
CA THR A 148 3.06 -15.51 -13.32
C THR A 148 4.17 -15.92 -14.27
N LYS A 149 5.42 -15.88 -13.81
CA LYS A 149 6.61 -16.26 -14.60
C LYS A 149 6.82 -17.78 -14.71
N ASN A 150 5.87 -18.60 -14.26
CA ASN A 150 5.98 -20.06 -14.28
C ASN A 150 4.77 -20.67 -14.99
N HIS A 151 5.04 -21.24 -16.15
CA HIS A 151 4.30 -22.38 -16.69
C HIS A 151 5.03 -23.65 -16.32
#